data_23d83b2d10b314ce599bf64a9616ed62
#
_entry.id   23d83b2d10b314ce599bf64a9616ed62
#
_cell.length_a   1.000
_cell.length_b   1.000
_cell.length_c   1.000
_cell.angle_alpha   90.00
_cell.angle_beta   90.00
_cell.angle_gamma   90.00
#
_symmetry.space_group_name_H-M   'P 1'
#
loop_
_entity.id
_entity.type
_entity.pdbx_description
1 polymer ?
#
loop_
_entity_poly.entity_id
_entity_poly.type
_entity_poly.pdbx_seq_one_letter_code
_entity_poly.pdbx_strand_id
1 'polypeptide(L)'
;MEAAAEWLRGMGYRVTDKSGSMPFDLLAESGEEAIKVEVKGTTADTADQVLMTRNEVQLHKAESGRTGLIIVSGINLDRTQPEPAAAGGTVEALVPWDIRDWVVEALSYSVSRGSD
;
A
#
# COMPACT_ATOMS: atom_id res chain seq x y z
N MET A 1 -6.41 -5.95 0.54
CA MET A 1 -6.87 -4.98 -0.48
C MET A 1 -8.30 -4.51 -0.24
N GLU A 2 -9.22 -5.43 -0.01
CA GLU A 2 -10.63 -5.08 0.17
C GLU A 2 -10.87 -4.18 1.41
N ALA A 3 -10.21 -4.47 2.53
CA ALA A 3 -10.36 -3.66 3.74
C ALA A 3 -9.90 -2.21 3.51
N ALA A 4 -8.82 -2.02 2.74
CA ALA A 4 -8.33 -0.69 2.39
C ALA A 4 -9.32 0.04 1.48
N ALA A 5 -9.86 -0.66 0.48
CA ALA A 5 -10.84 -0.08 -0.43
C ALA A 5 -12.12 0.32 0.31
N GLU A 6 -12.60 -0.51 1.22
CA GLU A 6 -13.78 -0.20 2.05
C GLU A 6 -13.55 1.01 2.94
N TRP A 7 -12.35 1.11 3.54
CA TRP A 7 -12.01 2.27 4.35
C TRP A 7 -12.07 3.56 3.53
N LEU A 8 -11.48 3.54 2.33
CA LEU A 8 -11.48 4.70 1.43
C LEU A 8 -12.89 5.07 0.98
N ARG A 9 -13.72 4.08 0.64
CA ARG A 9 -15.12 4.34 0.26
C ARG A 9 -15.90 4.94 1.42
N GLY A 10 -15.64 4.46 2.64
CA GLY A 10 -16.26 5.01 3.85
C GLY A 10 -15.88 6.46 4.12
N MET A 11 -14.73 6.91 3.62
CA MET A 11 -14.27 8.30 3.71
C MET A 11 -14.76 9.16 2.53
N GLY A 12 -15.54 8.59 1.61
CA GLY A 12 -16.13 9.32 0.51
C GLY A 12 -15.35 9.23 -0.80
N TYR A 13 -14.31 8.41 -0.88
CA TYR A 13 -13.55 8.26 -2.11
C TYR A 13 -14.19 7.24 -3.06
N ARG A 14 -14.10 7.51 -4.35
CA ARG A 14 -14.32 6.52 -5.38
C ARG A 14 -12.99 5.78 -5.57
N VAL A 15 -13.02 4.46 -5.52
CA VAL A 15 -11.81 3.63 -5.51
C VAL A 15 -11.72 2.79 -6.76
N THR A 16 -10.56 2.83 -7.42
CA THR A 16 -10.26 2.00 -8.59
C THR A 16 -8.99 1.18 -8.30
N ASP A 17 -9.06 -0.12 -8.55
CA ASP A 17 -7.91 -1.02 -8.41
C ASP A 17 -6.97 -0.85 -9.60
N LYS A 18 -5.71 -0.47 -9.34
CA LYS A 18 -4.66 -0.28 -10.32
C LYS A 18 -3.48 -1.22 -10.12
N SER A 19 -3.59 -2.18 -9.20
CA SER A 19 -2.47 -3.01 -8.78
C SER A 19 -1.84 -3.85 -9.89
N GLY A 20 -2.60 -4.16 -10.93
CA GLY A 20 -2.10 -4.96 -12.07
C GLY A 20 -1.33 -4.17 -13.13
N SER A 21 -1.34 -2.83 -13.10
CA SER A 21 -0.82 -2.04 -14.21
C SER A 21 0.02 -0.83 -13.79
N MET A 22 -0.06 -0.39 -12.54
CA MET A 22 0.58 0.83 -12.05
C MET A 22 1.44 0.54 -10.81
N PRO A 23 2.41 1.42 -10.49
CA PRO A 23 3.25 1.23 -9.29
C PRO A 23 2.55 1.66 -8.00
N PHE A 24 1.24 1.56 -7.95
CA PHE A 24 0.42 1.76 -6.75
C PHE A 24 -0.82 0.87 -6.87
N ASP A 25 -1.48 0.62 -5.74
CA ASP A 25 -2.55 -0.38 -5.69
C ASP A 25 -3.93 0.19 -5.97
N LEU A 26 -4.27 1.31 -5.38
CA LEU A 26 -5.61 1.89 -5.48
C LEU A 26 -5.52 3.36 -5.88
N LEU A 27 -6.43 3.78 -6.74
CA LEU A 27 -6.65 5.19 -7.02
C LEU A 27 -7.90 5.63 -6.26
N ALA A 28 -7.74 6.59 -5.36
CA ALA A 28 -8.82 7.15 -4.56
C ALA A 28 -9.14 8.56 -5.05
N GLU A 29 -10.36 8.77 -5.52
CA GLU A 29 -10.78 10.03 -6.11
C GLU A 29 -11.97 10.63 -5.36
N SER A 30 -11.90 11.94 -5.10
CA SER A 30 -12.99 12.71 -4.50
C SER A 30 -12.98 14.11 -5.08
N GLY A 31 -14.00 14.45 -5.88
CA GLY A 31 -14.02 15.72 -6.60
C GLY A 31 -12.84 15.83 -7.56
N GLU A 32 -12.03 16.87 -7.40
CA GLU A 32 -10.83 17.08 -8.20
C GLU A 32 -9.57 16.44 -7.60
N GLU A 33 -9.70 15.89 -6.39
CA GLU A 33 -8.58 15.27 -5.70
C GLU A 33 -8.42 13.81 -6.11
N ALA A 34 -7.19 13.41 -6.39
CA ALA A 34 -6.84 12.03 -6.68
C ALA A 34 -5.61 11.63 -5.87
N ILE A 35 -5.71 10.55 -5.12
CA ILE A 35 -4.63 10.04 -4.26
C ILE A 35 -4.27 8.63 -4.72
N LYS A 36 -2.98 8.40 -4.94
CA LYS A 36 -2.44 7.08 -5.28
C LYS A 36 -2.06 6.37 -3.99
N VAL A 37 -2.70 5.25 -3.73
CA VAL A 37 -2.60 4.55 -2.44
C VAL A 37 -1.88 3.22 -2.60
N GLU A 38 -0.86 3.02 -1.75
CA GLU A 38 -0.19 1.74 -1.59
C GLU A 38 -0.80 1.00 -0.41
N VAL A 39 -1.07 -0.30 -0.58
CA VAL A 39 -1.66 -1.14 0.46
C VAL A 39 -0.66 -2.20 0.88
N LYS A 40 -0.37 -2.28 2.16
CA LYS A 40 0.51 -3.29 2.74
C LYS A 40 -0.25 -4.08 3.80
N GLY A 41 -0.20 -5.40 3.70
CA GLY A 41 -0.87 -6.30 4.63
C GLY A 41 0.11 -7.16 5.39
N THR A 42 -0.22 -7.50 6.63
CA THR A 42 0.57 -8.41 7.45
C THR A 42 -0.32 -9.22 8.38
N THR A 43 0.12 -10.43 8.72
CA THR A 43 -0.54 -11.26 9.74
C THR A 43 -0.11 -10.87 11.15
N ALA A 44 0.93 -10.06 11.32
CA ALA A 44 1.33 -9.54 12.62
C ALA A 44 0.28 -8.57 13.16
N ASP A 45 0.22 -8.42 14.48
CA ASP A 45 -0.76 -7.55 15.13
C ASP A 45 -0.48 -6.06 14.86
N THR A 46 0.79 -5.72 14.65
CA THR A 46 1.23 -4.36 14.31
C THR A 46 2.31 -4.41 13.26
N ALA A 47 2.50 -3.30 12.55
CA ALA A 47 3.59 -3.17 11.59
C ALA A 47 4.37 -1.89 11.86
N ASP A 48 5.59 -2.03 12.40
CA ASP A 48 6.49 -0.90 12.65
C ASP A 48 7.19 -0.43 11.38
N GLN A 49 7.27 -1.31 10.38
CA GLN A 49 7.86 -0.99 9.09
C GLN A 49 7.13 -1.74 7.98
N VAL A 50 7.21 -1.22 6.78
CA VAL A 50 6.72 -1.87 5.57
C VAL A 50 7.83 -1.91 4.54
N LEU A 51 7.77 -2.88 3.62
CA LEU A 51 8.71 -2.97 2.52
C LEU A 51 8.08 -2.40 1.27
N MET A 52 8.80 -1.50 0.62
CA MET A 52 8.36 -0.90 -0.64
C MET A 52 9.41 -1.13 -1.71
N THR A 53 8.97 -1.31 -2.94
CA THR A 53 9.87 -1.37 -4.08
C THR A 53 10.46 0.01 -4.36
N ARG A 54 11.55 0.04 -5.13
CA ARG A 54 12.15 1.30 -5.56
C ARG A 54 11.15 2.19 -6.31
N ASN A 55 10.36 1.59 -7.22
CA ASN A 55 9.38 2.35 -8.00
C ASN A 55 8.28 2.93 -7.12
N GLU A 56 7.83 2.18 -6.11
CA GLU A 56 6.86 2.67 -5.13
C GLU A 56 7.42 3.84 -4.33
N VAL A 57 8.65 3.71 -3.83
CA VAL A 57 9.29 4.79 -3.08
C VAL A 57 9.47 6.04 -3.95
N GLN A 58 9.92 5.87 -5.19
CA GLN A 58 10.09 7.00 -6.11
C GLN A 58 8.79 7.72 -6.39
N LEU A 59 7.69 6.99 -6.59
CA LEU A 59 6.37 7.58 -6.81
C LEU A 59 5.93 8.40 -5.59
N HIS A 60 6.06 7.82 -4.40
CA HIS A 60 5.63 8.50 -3.18
C HIS A 60 6.47 9.73 -2.86
N LYS A 61 7.75 9.73 -3.23
CA LYS A 61 8.61 10.93 -3.11
C LYS A 61 8.23 11.99 -4.14
N ALA A 62 7.99 11.59 -5.38
CA ALA A 62 7.69 12.52 -6.47
C ALA A 62 6.33 13.20 -6.28
N GLU A 63 5.35 12.48 -5.74
CA GLU A 63 3.98 12.96 -5.56
C GLU A 63 3.59 13.05 -4.09
N SER A 64 4.55 13.43 -3.22
CA SER A 64 4.25 13.52 -1.80
C SER A 64 3.12 14.51 -1.53
N GLY A 65 2.26 14.16 -0.55
CA GLY A 65 1.02 14.88 -0.28
C GLY A 65 -0.16 14.48 -1.16
N ARG A 66 0.09 13.73 -2.24
CA ARG A 66 -0.96 13.18 -3.14
C ARG A 66 -0.88 11.66 -3.22
N THR A 67 -0.17 11.05 -2.30
CA THR A 67 -0.08 9.60 -2.15
C THR A 67 -0.56 9.21 -0.77
N GLY A 68 -0.86 7.94 -0.58
CA GLY A 68 -1.28 7.40 0.70
C GLY A 68 -0.71 6.01 0.92
N LEU A 69 -0.61 5.64 2.18
CA LEU A 69 -0.24 4.30 2.61
C LEU A 69 -1.32 3.79 3.54
N ILE A 70 -1.84 2.60 3.25
CA ILE A 70 -2.76 1.89 4.14
C ILE A 70 -2.11 0.58 4.56
N ILE A 71 -1.99 0.39 5.87
CA ILE A 71 -1.44 -0.82 6.45
C ILE A 71 -2.60 -1.59 7.07
N VAL A 72 -2.77 -2.85 6.68
CA VAL A 72 -3.75 -3.75 7.26
C VAL A 72 -2.99 -4.81 8.04
N SER A 73 -3.08 -4.75 9.38
CA SER A 73 -2.38 -5.66 10.28
C SER A 73 -3.35 -6.64 10.93
N GLY A 74 -2.81 -7.73 11.50
CA GLY A 74 -3.64 -8.74 12.15
C GLY A 74 -4.54 -9.52 11.22
N ILE A 75 -4.16 -9.66 9.94
CA ILE A 75 -4.94 -10.41 8.96
C ILE A 75 -4.91 -11.89 9.33
N ASN A 76 -6.11 -12.52 9.36
CA ASN A 76 -6.24 -13.96 9.53
C ASN A 76 -6.29 -14.65 8.17
N LEU A 77 -5.45 -15.69 8.00
CA LEU A 77 -5.49 -16.53 6.82
C LEU A 77 -6.23 -17.83 7.17
N ASP A 78 -7.36 -18.08 6.51
CA ASP A 78 -8.06 -19.35 6.63
C ASP A 78 -7.39 -20.36 5.72
N ARG A 79 -6.60 -21.28 6.33
CA ARG A 79 -5.84 -22.30 5.62
C ARG A 79 -6.58 -23.63 5.54
N THR A 80 -7.81 -23.70 6.03
CA THR A 80 -8.62 -24.92 5.95
C THR A 80 -9.27 -25.10 4.58
N GLN A 81 -9.28 -24.06 3.76
CA GLN A 81 -9.81 -24.10 2.41
C GLN A 81 -8.69 -24.39 1.40
N PRO A 82 -9.02 -24.94 0.21
CA PRO A 82 -8.02 -25.17 -0.83
C PRO A 82 -7.24 -23.91 -1.23
N GLU A 83 -7.90 -22.75 -1.23
CA GLU A 83 -7.26 -21.47 -1.42
C GLU A 83 -7.41 -20.66 -0.13
N PRO A 84 -6.29 -20.32 0.55
CA PRO A 84 -6.36 -19.52 1.77
C PRO A 84 -7.03 -18.17 1.52
N ALA A 85 -7.99 -17.82 2.36
CA ALA A 85 -8.67 -16.54 2.29
C ALA A 85 -8.19 -15.63 3.42
N ALA A 86 -7.86 -14.39 3.08
CA ALA A 86 -7.51 -13.37 4.07
C ALA A 86 -8.77 -12.69 4.58
N ALA A 87 -8.89 -12.56 5.90
CA ALA A 87 -10.05 -11.93 6.52
C ALA A 87 -9.63 -11.16 7.77
N GLY A 88 -10.40 -10.13 8.10
CA GLY A 88 -10.19 -9.31 9.27
C GLY A 88 -9.04 -8.34 9.11
N GLY A 89 -8.47 -7.93 10.24
CA GLY A 89 -7.36 -7.01 10.31
C GLY A 89 -7.75 -5.62 10.79
N THR A 90 -6.73 -4.89 11.23
CA THR A 90 -6.85 -3.51 11.67
C THR A 90 -6.28 -2.61 10.57
N VAL A 91 -7.03 -1.58 10.20
CA VAL A 91 -6.61 -0.64 9.16
C VAL A 91 -5.95 0.57 9.81
N GLU A 92 -4.73 0.87 9.40
CA GLU A 92 -4.06 2.13 9.69
C GLU A 92 -3.92 2.88 8.38
N ALA A 93 -4.55 4.05 8.28
CA ALA A 93 -4.59 4.80 7.03
C ALA A 93 -3.81 6.11 7.18
N LEU A 94 -2.80 6.26 6.33
CA LEU A 94 -1.98 7.45 6.20
C LEU A 94 -2.32 8.06 4.83
N VAL A 95 -3.47 8.74 4.75
CA VAL A 95 -4.02 9.24 3.49
C VAL A 95 -4.56 10.67 3.68
N PRO A 96 -3.94 11.67 3.04
CA PRO A 96 -2.66 11.61 2.35
C PRO A 96 -1.49 11.49 3.31
N TRP A 97 -0.33 11.15 2.79
CA TRP A 97 0.89 11.11 3.60
C TRP A 97 2.07 11.71 2.86
N ASP A 98 3.16 11.97 3.60
CA ASP A 98 4.41 12.42 3.02
C ASP A 98 5.51 11.45 3.46
N ILE A 99 6.00 10.64 2.52
CA ILE A 99 7.06 9.66 2.80
C ILE A 99 8.34 10.32 3.30
N ARG A 100 8.55 11.60 3.00
CA ARG A 100 9.73 12.34 3.45
C ARG A 100 9.76 12.55 4.96
N ASP A 101 8.62 12.39 5.64
CA ASP A 101 8.53 12.46 7.10
C ASP A 101 8.92 11.13 7.76
N TRP A 102 9.20 10.11 6.96
CA TRP A 102 9.50 8.76 7.42
C TRP A 102 10.95 8.38 7.11
N VAL A 103 11.49 7.42 7.87
CA VAL A 103 12.84 6.90 7.60
C VAL A 103 12.76 5.88 6.47
N VAL A 104 13.44 6.17 5.37
CA VAL A 104 13.50 5.30 4.21
C VAL A 104 14.92 4.75 4.08
N GLU A 105 15.04 3.43 4.12
CA GLU A 105 16.34 2.74 4.12
C GLU A 105 16.32 1.61 3.10
N ALA A 106 17.34 1.55 2.26
CA ALA A 106 17.50 0.45 1.30
C ALA A 106 17.99 -0.80 2.04
N LEU A 107 17.23 -1.90 1.94
CA LEU A 107 17.55 -3.16 2.61
C LEU A 107 18.16 -4.22 1.70
N SER A 108 18.01 -4.07 0.39
CA SER A 108 18.52 -5.03 -0.57
C SER A 108 18.88 -4.36 -1.88
N TYR A 109 19.78 -5.03 -2.65
CA TYR A 109 20.19 -4.57 -3.97
C TYR A 109 20.08 -5.73 -4.94
N SER A 110 19.71 -5.44 -6.18
CA SER A 110 19.83 -6.40 -7.27
C SER A 110 21.27 -6.36 -7.78
N VAL A 111 21.87 -7.53 -7.86
CA VAL A 111 23.22 -7.67 -8.44
C VAL A 111 23.10 -8.54 -9.67
N SER A 112 23.43 -7.97 -10.81
CA SER A 112 23.35 -8.70 -12.07
C SER A 112 24.65 -8.54 -12.86
N ARG A 113 24.85 -9.46 -13.81
CA ARG A 113 26.02 -9.37 -14.69
C ARG A 113 25.86 -8.14 -15.57
N GLY A 114 26.90 -7.29 -15.61
CA GLY A 114 26.90 -6.12 -16.48
C GLY A 114 26.92 -6.50 -17.96
N SER A 115 26.40 -5.61 -18.78
CA SER A 115 26.50 -5.76 -20.24
C SER A 115 27.78 -5.06 -20.74
N ASP A 116 28.63 -5.78 -21.38
CA ASP A 116 29.87 -5.23 -21.96
C ASP A 116 29.70 -5.02 -23.45
#